data_edb1e5dcdc30f44a6226db80cd34e481
#
_entry.id   edb1e5dcdc30f44a6226db80cd34e481
#
_cell.length_a   1.000
_cell.length_b   1.000
_cell.length_c   1.000
_cell.angle_alpha   90.00
_cell.angle_beta   90.00
_cell.angle_gamma   90.00
#
_symmetry.space_group_name_H-M   'P 1'
#
loop_
_entity.id
_entity.type
_entity.pdbx_description
1 polymer ?
#
loop_
_entity_poly.entity_id
_entity_poly.type
_entity_poly.pdbx_seq_one_letter_code
_entity_poly.pdbx_strand_id
1 'polypeptide(L)'
;MIIPKHVAIIMDGNGRWGLKKKKSRNYGHREGIKSVEKIIIAAIENKIKFLTLYTFSTENWKRPIQEINLLFNLLENYLDKELSNLEKKNIKIKVLGNIRKFPKSLKKKLQKAEKKTEKNKKIQINIALNYGSREEIVNSVKKLNKLSLLINEKNISKYLYTKNIPDPEILIRTGNTNRLSNFLIWQSIYTEIFFEKKLWPDFNKRDFNKILKKFKNIHRNFGGLN
;
A
#
# COMPACT_ATOMS: atom_id res chain seq x y z
N MET A 1 -23.27 9.04 6.83
CA MET A 1 -22.67 7.88 6.14
C MET A 1 -21.18 7.86 6.41
N ILE A 2 -20.64 6.80 7.00
CA ILE A 2 -19.22 6.67 7.32
C ILE A 2 -18.45 6.38 6.03
N ILE A 3 -17.58 7.32 5.62
CA ILE A 3 -16.65 7.13 4.52
C ILE A 3 -15.31 6.75 5.15
N PRO A 4 -14.69 5.62 4.78
CA PRO A 4 -13.39 5.27 5.33
C PRO A 4 -12.33 6.31 4.94
N LYS A 5 -11.53 6.75 5.89
CA LYS A 5 -10.44 7.70 5.64
C LYS A 5 -9.26 7.02 4.98
N HIS A 6 -8.97 5.78 5.35
CA HIS A 6 -7.80 5.02 4.92
C HIS A 6 -8.18 3.62 4.43
N VAL A 7 -7.77 3.31 3.21
CA VAL A 7 -7.89 1.97 2.61
C VAL A 7 -6.50 1.42 2.33
N ALA A 8 -6.21 0.20 2.76
CA ALA A 8 -4.97 -0.52 2.46
C ALA A 8 -5.25 -1.68 1.49
N ILE A 9 -4.34 -1.95 0.55
CA ILE A 9 -4.54 -2.99 -0.48
C ILE A 9 -3.30 -3.86 -0.64
N ILE A 10 -3.49 -5.18 -0.53
CA ILE A 10 -2.53 -6.20 -0.95
C ILE A 10 -2.88 -6.60 -2.39
N MET A 11 -2.06 -6.14 -3.33
CA MET A 11 -2.25 -6.30 -4.79
C MET A 11 -1.74 -7.67 -5.26
N ASP A 12 -2.43 -8.75 -4.84
CA ASP A 12 -2.01 -10.12 -5.14
C ASP A 12 -2.64 -10.66 -6.43
N GLY A 13 -1.87 -11.50 -7.14
CA GLY A 13 -2.33 -12.24 -8.30
C GLY A 13 -1.76 -11.82 -9.64
N ASN A 14 -0.91 -10.78 -9.73
CA ASN A 14 -0.32 -10.30 -10.98
C ASN A 14 0.32 -11.43 -11.81
N GLY A 15 1.28 -12.15 -11.23
CA GLY A 15 1.98 -13.24 -11.92
C GLY A 15 1.05 -14.37 -12.35
N ARG A 16 0.12 -14.80 -11.48
CA ARG A 16 -0.88 -15.83 -11.77
C ARG A 16 -1.80 -15.40 -12.93
N TRP A 17 -2.21 -14.14 -12.95
CA TRP A 17 -3.01 -13.58 -14.02
C TRP A 17 -2.28 -13.62 -15.37
N GLY A 18 -1.00 -13.22 -15.40
CA GLY A 18 -0.19 -13.28 -16.62
C GLY A 18 -0.10 -14.69 -17.19
N LEU A 19 0.16 -15.69 -16.33
CA LEU A 19 0.20 -17.10 -16.73
C LEU A 19 -1.16 -17.61 -17.23
N LYS A 20 -2.25 -17.25 -16.52
CA LYS A 20 -3.62 -17.61 -16.96
C LYS A 20 -3.96 -17.07 -18.35
N LYS A 21 -3.38 -15.92 -18.73
CA LYS A 21 -3.54 -15.34 -20.09
C LYS A 21 -2.55 -15.91 -21.10
N LYS A 22 -1.91 -17.04 -20.81
CA LYS A 22 -0.87 -17.66 -21.64
C LYS A 22 0.29 -16.71 -21.99
N LYS A 23 0.60 -15.78 -21.07
CA LYS A 23 1.70 -14.82 -21.14
C LYS A 23 2.68 -15.08 -19.99
N SER A 24 3.60 -14.16 -19.75
CA SER A 24 4.55 -14.25 -18.64
C SER A 24 4.00 -13.64 -17.34
N ARG A 25 4.62 -13.99 -16.20
CA ARG A 25 4.38 -13.30 -14.92
C ARG A 25 4.62 -11.79 -15.06
N ASN A 26 5.64 -11.41 -15.80
CA ASN A 26 6.01 -10.04 -16.10
C ASN A 26 4.92 -9.25 -16.83
N TYR A 27 4.21 -9.90 -17.73
CA TYR A 27 3.05 -9.31 -18.38
C TYR A 27 1.95 -8.96 -17.38
N GLY A 28 1.67 -9.86 -16.42
CA GLY A 28 0.70 -9.60 -15.37
C GLY A 28 1.07 -8.40 -14.48
N HIS A 29 2.36 -8.22 -14.16
CA HIS A 29 2.82 -7.05 -13.39
C HIS A 29 2.61 -5.74 -14.15
N ARG A 30 2.86 -5.70 -15.45
CA ARG A 30 2.58 -4.53 -16.30
C ARG A 30 1.10 -4.17 -16.33
N GLU A 31 0.23 -5.16 -16.51
CA GLU A 31 -1.21 -4.94 -16.51
C GLU A 31 -1.73 -4.50 -15.12
N GLY A 32 -1.11 -4.98 -14.05
CA GLY A 32 -1.44 -4.57 -12.67
C GLY A 32 -1.28 -3.07 -12.41
N ILE A 33 -0.39 -2.38 -13.12
CA ILE A 33 -0.22 -0.91 -13.00
C ILE A 33 -1.50 -0.19 -13.45
N LYS A 34 -2.13 -0.65 -14.55
CA LYS A 34 -3.39 -0.07 -15.02
C LYS A 34 -4.51 -0.16 -13.98
N SER A 35 -4.50 -1.24 -13.17
CA SER A 35 -5.45 -1.38 -12.06
C SER A 35 -5.12 -0.42 -10.91
N VAL A 36 -3.83 -0.17 -10.62
CA VAL A 36 -3.42 0.86 -9.63
C VAL A 36 -4.02 2.21 -10.00
N GLU A 37 -3.88 2.66 -11.24
CA GLU A 37 -4.40 3.94 -11.71
C GLU A 37 -5.92 4.05 -11.56
N LYS A 38 -6.64 2.99 -11.98
CA LYS A 38 -8.12 2.93 -11.84
C LYS A 38 -8.56 3.01 -10.38
N ILE A 39 -7.83 2.35 -9.48
CA ILE A 39 -8.15 2.36 -8.05
C ILE A 39 -7.79 3.69 -7.38
N ILE A 40 -6.70 4.34 -7.77
CA ILE A 40 -6.38 5.70 -7.30
C ILE A 40 -7.52 6.65 -7.67
N ILE A 41 -8.00 6.60 -8.92
CA ILE A 41 -9.14 7.42 -9.37
C ILE A 41 -10.39 7.11 -8.54
N ALA A 42 -10.70 5.82 -8.37
CA ALA A 42 -11.86 5.40 -7.56
C ALA A 42 -11.76 5.87 -6.11
N ALA A 43 -10.56 5.83 -5.50
CA ALA A 43 -10.32 6.31 -4.14
C ALA A 43 -10.57 7.84 -4.04
N ILE A 44 -10.09 8.61 -5.02
CA ILE A 44 -10.31 10.05 -5.09
C ILE A 44 -11.81 10.38 -5.19
N GLU A 45 -12.53 9.72 -6.09
CA GLU A 45 -13.97 9.91 -6.30
C GLU A 45 -14.79 9.58 -5.03
N ASN A 46 -14.36 8.57 -4.27
CA ASN A 46 -14.96 8.21 -2.99
C ASN A 46 -14.44 9.02 -1.80
N LYS A 47 -13.68 10.10 -2.04
CA LYS A 47 -13.15 11.00 -0.99
C LYS A 47 -12.25 10.32 0.05
N ILE A 48 -11.63 9.19 -0.30
CA ILE A 48 -10.62 8.53 0.52
C ILE A 48 -9.41 9.46 0.70
N LYS A 49 -8.89 9.57 1.91
CA LYS A 49 -7.77 10.46 2.23
C LYS A 49 -6.42 9.77 2.18
N PHE A 50 -6.38 8.48 2.49
CA PHE A 50 -5.16 7.67 2.48
C PHE A 50 -5.42 6.36 1.74
N LEU A 51 -4.53 6.02 0.82
CA LEU A 51 -4.53 4.72 0.13
C LEU A 51 -3.15 4.10 0.24
N THR A 52 -3.04 2.98 0.95
CA THR A 52 -1.76 2.27 1.11
C THR A 52 -1.70 1.04 0.21
N LEU A 53 -0.69 0.97 -0.65
CA LEU A 53 -0.51 -0.08 -1.64
C LEU A 53 0.71 -0.95 -1.29
N TYR A 54 0.51 -2.26 -1.08
CA TYR A 54 1.58 -3.20 -0.82
C TYR A 54 2.29 -3.59 -2.12
N THR A 55 3.35 -2.85 -2.45
CA THR A 55 4.01 -2.94 -3.75
C THR A 55 5.19 -3.92 -3.75
N PHE A 56 6.01 -3.90 -2.68
CA PHE A 56 7.16 -4.81 -2.55
C PHE A 56 7.40 -5.16 -1.08
N SER A 57 7.27 -6.43 -0.73
CA SER A 57 7.49 -6.91 0.65
C SER A 57 8.94 -7.30 0.90
N THR A 58 9.32 -7.40 2.18
CA THR A 58 10.63 -7.95 2.59
C THR A 58 10.85 -9.38 2.07
N GLU A 59 9.80 -10.18 1.95
CA GLU A 59 9.86 -11.54 1.44
C GLU A 59 10.08 -11.61 -0.08
N ASN A 60 9.78 -10.53 -0.82
CA ASN A 60 9.93 -10.49 -2.28
C ASN A 60 11.39 -10.51 -2.74
N TRP A 61 12.36 -10.27 -1.87
CA TRP A 61 13.77 -10.47 -2.18
C TRP A 61 14.14 -11.92 -2.51
N LYS A 62 13.28 -12.89 -2.13
CA LYS A 62 13.43 -14.31 -2.49
C LYS A 62 13.01 -14.64 -3.92
N ARG A 63 12.47 -13.66 -4.66
CA ARG A 63 12.07 -13.84 -6.06
C ARG A 63 13.29 -13.86 -6.99
N PRO A 64 13.14 -14.43 -8.21
CA PRO A 64 14.17 -14.32 -9.22
C PRO A 64 14.56 -12.86 -9.46
N ILE A 65 15.86 -12.59 -9.58
CA ILE A 65 16.40 -11.24 -9.73
C ILE A 65 15.81 -10.50 -10.96
N GLN A 66 15.50 -11.24 -12.02
CA GLN A 66 14.84 -10.69 -13.21
C GLN A 66 13.45 -10.14 -12.90
N GLU A 67 12.65 -10.82 -12.04
CA GLU A 67 11.32 -10.33 -11.62
C GLU A 67 11.49 -9.09 -10.73
N ILE A 68 12.47 -9.07 -9.82
CA ILE A 68 12.76 -7.91 -8.95
C ILE A 68 13.16 -6.69 -9.79
N ASN A 69 14.10 -6.86 -10.73
CA ASN A 69 14.54 -5.78 -11.60
C ASN A 69 13.40 -5.23 -12.46
N LEU A 70 12.53 -6.10 -12.96
CA LEU A 70 11.33 -5.65 -13.67
C LEU A 70 10.43 -4.79 -12.78
N LEU A 71 10.15 -5.23 -11.55
CA LEU A 71 9.30 -4.46 -10.63
C LEU A 71 9.89 -3.07 -10.35
N PHE A 72 11.20 -2.98 -10.17
CA PHE A 72 11.87 -1.70 -9.97
C PHE A 72 11.80 -0.81 -11.21
N ASN A 73 12.06 -1.37 -12.38
CA ASN A 73 11.95 -0.65 -13.66
C ASN A 73 10.51 -0.16 -13.92
N LEU A 74 9.51 -0.98 -13.60
CA LEU A 74 8.10 -0.58 -13.72
C LEU A 74 7.76 0.59 -12.80
N LEU A 75 8.26 0.57 -11.56
CA LEU A 75 8.05 1.66 -10.61
C LEU A 75 8.79 2.94 -11.05
N GLU A 76 10.03 2.82 -11.54
CA GLU A 76 10.79 3.96 -12.06
C GLU A 76 10.07 4.62 -13.26
N ASN A 77 9.66 3.80 -14.23
CA ASN A 77 8.96 4.28 -15.42
C ASN A 77 7.60 4.93 -15.07
N TYR A 78 6.91 4.37 -14.08
CA TYR A 78 5.66 4.97 -13.59
C TYR A 78 5.90 6.36 -12.98
N LEU A 79 6.92 6.48 -12.13
CA LEU A 79 7.26 7.77 -11.51
C LEU A 79 7.68 8.79 -12.56
N ASP A 80 8.49 8.42 -13.54
CA ASP A 80 8.92 9.34 -14.61
C ASP A 80 7.73 9.85 -15.43
N LYS A 81 6.80 8.97 -15.76
CA LYS A 81 5.62 9.30 -16.56
C LYS A 81 4.60 10.14 -15.78
N GLU A 82 4.31 9.74 -14.54
CA GLU A 82 3.13 10.21 -13.83
C GLU A 82 3.41 11.31 -12.80
N LEU A 83 4.68 11.60 -12.47
CA LEU A 83 4.99 12.55 -11.39
C LEU A 83 4.34 13.93 -11.60
N SER A 84 4.38 14.49 -12.82
CA SER A 84 3.73 15.76 -13.13
C SER A 84 2.20 15.69 -13.04
N ASN A 85 1.61 14.56 -13.43
CA ASN A 85 0.17 14.32 -13.30
C ASN A 85 -0.27 14.16 -11.84
N LEU A 86 0.54 13.48 -11.02
CA LEU A 86 0.30 13.34 -9.58
C LEU A 86 0.31 14.70 -8.88
N GLU A 87 1.26 15.56 -9.24
CA GLU A 87 1.35 16.92 -8.73
C GLU A 87 0.12 17.74 -9.14
N LYS A 88 -0.22 17.80 -10.43
CA LYS A 88 -1.41 18.51 -10.96
C LYS A 88 -2.72 18.02 -10.35
N LYS A 89 -2.84 16.71 -10.10
CA LYS A 89 -4.03 16.11 -9.46
C LYS A 89 -4.05 16.28 -7.93
N ASN A 90 -3.08 16.98 -7.36
CA ASN A 90 -2.95 17.22 -5.91
C ASN A 90 -2.87 15.91 -5.10
N ILE A 91 -2.13 14.90 -5.64
CA ILE A 91 -1.90 13.60 -5.03
C ILE A 91 -0.55 13.62 -4.33
N LYS A 92 -0.52 13.31 -3.03
CA LYS A 92 0.70 13.18 -2.24
C LYS A 92 1.22 11.76 -2.30
N ILE A 93 2.52 11.60 -2.52
CA ILE A 93 3.22 10.31 -2.45
C ILE A 93 3.97 10.19 -1.13
N LYS A 94 3.88 9.02 -0.50
CA LYS A 94 4.65 8.66 0.69
C LYS A 94 5.21 7.25 0.54
N VAL A 95 6.50 7.06 0.82
CA VAL A 95 7.14 5.75 0.84
C VAL A 95 7.11 5.19 2.26
N LEU A 96 6.65 3.95 2.42
CA LEU A 96 6.68 3.20 3.67
C LEU A 96 7.63 2.01 3.52
N GLY A 97 8.61 1.91 4.40
CA GLY A 97 9.57 0.80 4.43
C GLY A 97 11.03 1.23 4.24
N ASN A 98 11.91 0.24 4.18
CA ASN A 98 13.35 0.46 4.15
C ASN A 98 13.95 0.28 2.74
N ILE A 99 14.07 1.37 2.00
CA ILE A 99 14.58 1.37 0.61
C ILE A 99 16.11 1.43 0.51
N ARG A 100 16.87 1.22 1.59
CA ARG A 100 18.35 1.34 1.57
C ARG A 100 19.01 0.43 0.52
N LYS A 101 18.48 -0.78 0.34
CA LYS A 101 18.97 -1.79 -0.62
C LYS A 101 18.53 -1.56 -2.07
N PHE A 102 17.68 -0.55 -2.33
CA PHE A 102 17.19 -0.26 -3.68
C PHE A 102 18.26 0.42 -4.55
N PRO A 103 18.17 0.30 -5.87
CA PRO A 103 19.05 1.00 -6.80
C PRO A 103 19.10 2.51 -6.53
N LYS A 104 20.26 3.13 -6.71
CA LYS A 104 20.44 4.57 -6.46
C LYS A 104 19.47 5.44 -7.30
N SER A 105 19.24 5.04 -8.56
CA SER A 105 18.28 5.69 -9.48
C SER A 105 16.88 5.72 -8.91
N LEU A 106 16.35 4.55 -8.52
CA LEU A 106 15.01 4.41 -7.95
C LEU A 106 14.85 5.19 -6.64
N LYS A 107 15.86 5.14 -5.74
CA LYS A 107 15.84 5.95 -4.51
C LYS A 107 15.71 7.44 -4.78
N LYS A 108 16.49 7.97 -5.73
CA LYS A 108 16.43 9.38 -6.11
C LYS A 108 15.06 9.76 -6.66
N LYS A 109 14.45 8.90 -7.51
CA LYS A 109 13.11 9.14 -8.07
C LYS A 109 12.03 9.13 -7.00
N LEU A 110 12.08 8.18 -6.07
CA LEU A 110 11.14 8.12 -4.93
C LEU A 110 11.25 9.37 -4.05
N GLN A 111 12.45 9.78 -3.67
CA GLN A 111 12.67 10.99 -2.89
C GLN A 111 12.20 12.26 -3.63
N LYS A 112 12.46 12.35 -4.94
CA LYS A 112 11.95 13.44 -5.78
C LYS A 112 10.43 13.47 -5.80
N ALA A 113 9.77 12.30 -5.91
CA ALA A 113 8.33 12.20 -5.90
C ALA A 113 7.73 12.63 -4.55
N GLU A 114 8.27 12.16 -3.43
CA GLU A 114 7.84 12.60 -2.10
C GLU A 114 7.97 14.11 -1.94
N LYS A 115 9.15 14.69 -2.28
CA LYS A 115 9.42 16.13 -2.15
C LYS A 115 8.51 16.98 -3.04
N LYS A 116 8.33 16.62 -4.31
CA LYS A 116 7.49 17.38 -5.24
C LYS A 116 6.01 17.37 -4.85
N THR A 117 5.55 16.31 -4.22
CA THR A 117 4.13 16.13 -3.87
C THR A 117 3.84 16.37 -2.39
N GLU A 118 4.81 16.80 -1.58
CA GLU A 118 4.65 16.91 -0.12
C GLU A 118 3.53 17.84 0.33
N LYS A 119 3.26 18.90 -0.45
CA LYS A 119 2.22 19.90 -0.16
C LYS A 119 0.83 19.51 -0.65
N ASN A 120 0.72 18.40 -1.41
CA ASN A 120 -0.54 17.93 -1.95
C ASN A 120 -1.46 17.38 -0.87
N LYS A 121 -2.78 17.62 -0.98
CA LYS A 121 -3.75 17.36 0.10
C LYS A 121 -5.01 16.59 -0.32
N LYS A 122 -5.18 16.29 -1.62
CA LYS A 122 -6.41 15.64 -2.10
C LYS A 122 -6.52 14.21 -1.60
N ILE A 123 -5.45 13.43 -1.78
CA ILE A 123 -5.27 12.08 -1.28
C ILE A 123 -3.77 11.83 -1.07
N GLN A 124 -3.41 11.04 -0.07
CA GLN A 124 -2.06 10.54 0.12
C GLN A 124 -2.00 9.07 -0.28
N ILE A 125 -1.13 8.76 -1.25
CA ILE A 125 -0.83 7.39 -1.69
C ILE A 125 0.44 6.94 -0.97
N ASN A 126 0.30 5.93 -0.13
CA ASN A 126 1.42 5.31 0.56
C ASN A 126 1.87 4.08 -0.24
N ILE A 127 3.12 4.06 -0.66
CA ILE A 127 3.70 2.96 -1.42
C ILE A 127 4.58 2.15 -0.45
N ALA A 128 4.11 0.97 -0.03
CA ALA A 128 4.87 0.09 0.85
C ALA A 128 5.94 -0.67 0.04
N LEU A 129 7.22 -0.32 0.27
CA LEU A 129 8.39 -0.76 -0.48
C LEU A 129 9.44 -1.34 0.47
N ASN A 130 9.85 -2.59 0.21
CA ASN A 130 10.66 -3.35 1.14
C ASN A 130 10.10 -3.24 2.57
N TYR A 131 8.79 -3.47 2.63
CA TYR A 131 8.00 -3.35 3.85
C TYR A 131 7.69 -4.74 4.42
N GLY A 132 7.77 -4.85 5.73
CA GLY A 132 7.29 -5.98 6.51
C GLY A 132 6.99 -5.51 7.93
N SER A 133 5.77 -5.79 8.41
CA SER A 133 5.30 -5.28 9.71
C SER A 133 6.17 -5.74 10.89
N ARG A 134 6.66 -6.98 10.86
CA ARG A 134 7.57 -7.48 11.90
C ARG A 134 8.87 -6.68 11.95
N GLU A 135 9.47 -6.41 10.78
CA GLU A 135 10.69 -5.59 10.70
C GLU A 135 10.41 -4.14 11.13
N GLU A 136 9.27 -3.58 10.74
CA GLU A 136 8.86 -2.24 11.13
C GLU A 136 8.77 -2.09 12.65
N ILE A 137 8.09 -3.04 13.33
CA ILE A 137 7.94 -3.05 14.80
C ILE A 137 9.31 -3.17 15.48
N VAL A 138 10.13 -4.13 15.06
CA VAL A 138 11.48 -4.33 15.61
C VAL A 138 12.35 -3.07 15.43
N ASN A 139 12.28 -2.42 14.26
CA ASN A 139 13.04 -1.19 14.01
C ASN A 139 12.52 -0.02 14.84
N SER A 140 11.21 0.06 15.10
CA SER A 140 10.62 1.05 16.00
C SER A 140 11.14 0.88 17.42
N VAL A 141 11.12 -0.34 17.96
CA VAL A 141 11.65 -0.66 19.30
C VAL A 141 13.15 -0.36 19.40
N LYS A 142 13.96 -0.78 18.43
CA LYS A 142 15.40 -0.46 18.39
C LYS A 142 15.66 1.04 18.43
N LYS A 143 14.83 1.81 17.72
CA LYS A 143 14.96 3.28 17.70
C LYS A 143 14.58 3.91 19.02
N LEU A 144 13.52 3.43 19.68
CA LEU A 144 13.13 3.87 21.01
C LEU A 144 14.24 3.60 22.02
N ASN A 145 14.79 2.39 22.01
CA ASN A 145 15.90 2.00 22.89
C ASN A 145 17.13 2.90 22.68
N LYS A 146 17.52 3.15 21.42
CA LYS A 146 18.65 4.05 21.10
C LYS A 146 18.43 5.48 21.61
N LEU A 147 17.18 5.94 21.70
CA LEU A 147 16.82 7.28 22.18
C LEU A 147 16.49 7.30 23.67
N SER A 148 16.67 6.18 24.38
CA SER A 148 16.31 6.01 25.80
C SER A 148 14.86 6.40 26.11
N LEU A 149 13.95 6.12 25.17
CA LEU A 149 12.53 6.42 25.31
C LEU A 149 11.77 5.19 25.81
N LEU A 150 10.72 5.42 26.61
CA LEU A 150 9.86 4.36 27.12
C LEU A 150 9.23 3.55 25.99
N ILE A 151 9.34 2.22 26.06
CA ILE A 151 8.72 1.30 25.12
C ILE A 151 7.27 1.07 25.56
N ASN A 152 6.33 1.68 24.83
CA ASN A 152 4.89 1.51 24.99
C ASN A 152 4.20 1.68 23.63
N GLU A 153 2.93 1.33 23.53
CA GLU A 153 2.15 1.39 22.27
C GLU A 153 2.19 2.77 21.61
N LYS A 154 2.01 3.82 22.41
CA LYS A 154 2.03 5.21 21.94
C LYS A 154 3.37 5.58 21.30
N ASN A 155 4.46 5.21 21.94
CA ASN A 155 5.79 5.51 21.43
C ASN A 155 6.17 4.61 20.26
N ILE A 156 5.84 3.32 20.28
CA ILE A 156 6.02 2.43 19.11
C ILE A 156 5.33 3.05 17.90
N SER A 157 4.05 3.39 18.01
CA SER A 157 3.26 3.98 16.91
C SER A 157 3.89 5.26 16.33
N LYS A 158 4.55 6.09 17.14
CA LYS A 158 5.26 7.30 16.70
C LYS A 158 6.51 7.01 15.84
N TYR A 159 7.06 5.79 15.91
CA TYR A 159 8.28 5.43 15.21
C TYR A 159 8.05 4.40 14.08
N LEU A 160 6.80 3.97 13.87
CA LEU A 160 6.43 3.20 12.68
C LEU A 160 6.57 4.04 11.40
N TYR A 161 6.68 3.39 10.25
CA TYR A 161 6.67 4.07 8.94
C TYR A 161 5.35 4.82 8.70
N THR A 162 4.27 4.33 9.31
CA THR A 162 2.91 4.91 9.24
C THR A 162 2.66 6.07 10.21
N LYS A 163 3.67 6.54 10.92
CA LYS A 163 3.50 7.71 11.81
C LYS A 163 2.79 8.86 11.07
N ASN A 164 1.82 9.49 11.73
CA ASN A 164 0.98 10.55 11.17
C ASN A 164 0.03 10.11 10.03
N ILE A 165 -0.15 8.81 9.84
CA ILE A 165 -1.15 8.22 8.96
C ILE A 165 -2.14 7.49 9.87
N PRO A 166 -3.46 7.71 9.75
CA PRO A 166 -4.43 6.95 10.53
C PRO A 166 -4.37 5.47 10.17
N ASP A 167 -4.72 4.60 11.09
CA ASP A 167 -4.84 3.18 10.82
C ASP A 167 -5.87 2.91 9.71
N PRO A 168 -5.68 1.87 8.88
CA PRO A 168 -6.63 1.57 7.83
C PRO A 168 -7.95 1.07 8.41
N GLU A 169 -9.06 1.62 7.94
CA GLU A 169 -10.40 1.14 8.28
C GLU A 169 -10.79 -0.06 7.41
N ILE A 170 -10.19 -0.14 6.21
CA ILE A 170 -10.40 -1.24 5.25
C ILE A 170 -9.03 -1.77 4.80
N LEU A 171 -8.89 -3.09 4.78
CA LEU A 171 -7.81 -3.78 4.11
C LEU A 171 -8.40 -4.73 3.07
N ILE A 172 -8.00 -4.57 1.82
CA ILE A 172 -8.44 -5.42 0.71
C ILE A 172 -7.27 -6.30 0.29
N ARG A 173 -7.50 -7.60 0.15
CA ARG A 173 -6.55 -8.49 -0.50
C ARG A 173 -7.19 -9.18 -1.68
N THR A 174 -6.61 -8.97 -2.87
CA THR A 174 -6.99 -9.68 -4.10
C THR A 174 -6.26 -11.01 -4.22
N GLY A 175 -6.65 -11.84 -5.19
CA GLY A 175 -5.91 -13.04 -5.53
C GLY A 175 -6.32 -14.31 -4.82
N ASN A 176 -7.53 -14.39 -4.26
CA ASN A 176 -8.07 -15.59 -3.61
C ASN A 176 -7.14 -16.18 -2.54
N THR A 177 -6.66 -15.33 -1.64
CA THR A 177 -5.73 -15.70 -0.58
C THR A 177 -6.11 -14.98 0.70
N ASN A 178 -6.29 -15.71 1.80
CA ASN A 178 -6.84 -15.22 3.06
C ASN A 178 -5.74 -15.13 4.15
N ARG A 179 -4.81 -14.21 4.00
CA ARG A 179 -3.75 -13.90 4.97
C ARG A 179 -3.22 -12.48 4.78
N LEU A 180 -2.62 -11.89 5.80
CA LEU A 180 -2.06 -10.52 5.76
C LEU A 180 -0.64 -10.45 5.17
N SER A 181 0.09 -11.54 5.12
CA SER A 181 1.45 -11.61 4.57
C SER A 181 2.38 -10.54 5.11
N ASN A 182 2.40 -10.36 6.43
CA ASN A 182 3.28 -9.40 7.10
C ASN A 182 3.01 -7.93 6.73
N PHE A 183 1.76 -7.60 6.35
CA PHE A 183 1.35 -6.25 5.96
C PHE A 183 0.51 -5.58 7.05
N LEU A 184 0.94 -4.42 7.53
CA LEU A 184 0.26 -3.52 8.47
C LEU A 184 -0.35 -4.22 9.70
N ILE A 185 0.34 -5.21 10.29
CA ILE A 185 -0.22 -6.02 11.39
C ILE A 185 -0.52 -5.15 12.62
N TRP A 186 0.38 -4.22 12.98
CA TRP A 186 0.18 -3.29 14.08
C TRP A 186 -1.02 -2.37 13.86
N GLN A 187 -1.19 -1.90 12.64
CA GLN A 187 -2.20 -0.92 12.27
C GLN A 187 -3.58 -1.55 11.97
N SER A 188 -3.66 -2.88 11.87
CA SER A 188 -4.88 -3.57 11.42
C SER A 188 -5.76 -4.12 12.54
N ILE A 189 -5.57 -3.70 13.79
CA ILE A 189 -6.27 -4.23 14.97
C ILE A 189 -7.79 -4.12 14.83
N TYR A 190 -8.29 -2.99 14.31
CA TYR A 190 -9.71 -2.74 14.09
C TYR A 190 -10.05 -2.55 12.61
N THR A 191 -9.28 -3.15 11.71
CA THR A 191 -9.48 -3.03 10.26
C THR A 191 -10.46 -4.07 9.75
N GLU A 192 -11.45 -3.66 8.96
CA GLU A 192 -12.31 -4.58 8.23
C GLU A 192 -11.55 -5.18 7.04
N ILE A 193 -11.41 -6.51 7.01
CA ILE A 193 -10.61 -7.22 6.02
C ILE A 193 -11.50 -7.86 4.97
N PHE A 194 -11.27 -7.49 3.70
CA PHE A 194 -11.98 -8.04 2.56
C PHE A 194 -11.04 -8.89 1.69
N PHE A 195 -11.31 -10.17 1.63
CA PHE A 195 -10.60 -11.09 0.75
C PHE A 195 -11.36 -11.26 -0.57
N GLU A 196 -10.72 -10.85 -1.68
CA GLU A 196 -11.31 -10.87 -3.01
C GLU A 196 -10.74 -12.02 -3.86
N LYS A 197 -11.63 -12.77 -4.51
CA LYS A 197 -11.24 -13.90 -5.37
C LYS A 197 -10.54 -13.43 -6.65
N LYS A 198 -10.87 -12.24 -7.16
CA LYS A 198 -10.27 -11.69 -8.37
C LYS A 198 -8.76 -11.50 -8.21
N LEU A 199 -8.01 -11.78 -9.25
CA LEU A 199 -6.60 -11.42 -9.37
C LEU A 199 -6.48 -9.91 -9.59
N TRP A 200 -5.39 -9.30 -9.10
CA TRP A 200 -5.25 -7.83 -9.09
C TRP A 200 -5.51 -7.16 -10.45
N PRO A 201 -5.01 -7.64 -11.62
CA PRO A 201 -5.30 -6.97 -12.90
C PRO A 201 -6.79 -6.96 -13.30
N ASP A 202 -7.60 -7.87 -12.76
CA ASP A 202 -9.06 -7.92 -13.02
C ASP A 202 -9.86 -7.12 -11.97
N PHE A 203 -9.23 -6.67 -10.87
CA PHE A 203 -9.87 -5.87 -9.85
C PHE A 203 -10.05 -4.43 -10.34
N ASN A 204 -11.26 -3.92 -10.26
CA ASN A 204 -11.61 -2.64 -10.87
C ASN A 204 -12.43 -1.73 -9.94
N LYS A 205 -12.78 -0.55 -10.43
CA LYS A 205 -13.58 0.45 -9.71
C LYS A 205 -14.91 -0.08 -9.17
N ARG A 206 -15.61 -0.96 -9.92
CA ARG A 206 -16.89 -1.53 -9.47
C ARG A 206 -16.69 -2.43 -8.26
N ASP A 207 -15.63 -3.25 -8.26
CA ASP A 207 -15.29 -4.12 -7.15
C ASP A 207 -14.91 -3.31 -5.92
N PHE A 208 -14.08 -2.28 -6.09
CA PHE A 208 -13.70 -1.35 -5.03
C PHE A 208 -14.93 -0.68 -4.40
N ASN A 209 -15.80 -0.11 -5.23
CA ASN A 209 -17.05 0.53 -4.76
C ASN A 209 -17.99 -0.45 -4.05
N LYS A 210 -18.05 -1.71 -4.50
CA LYS A 210 -18.84 -2.76 -3.81
C LYS A 210 -18.32 -3.01 -2.39
N ILE A 211 -17.00 -3.03 -2.21
CA ILE A 211 -16.39 -3.17 -0.87
C ILE A 211 -16.72 -1.95 -0.01
N LEU A 212 -16.57 -0.74 -0.53
CA LEU A 212 -16.93 0.48 0.20
C LEU A 212 -18.42 0.49 0.61
N LYS A 213 -19.31 -0.01 -0.26
CA LYS A 213 -20.75 -0.17 0.08
C LYS A 213 -20.95 -1.18 1.19
N LYS A 214 -20.26 -2.33 1.16
CA LYS A 214 -20.31 -3.33 2.25
C LYS A 214 -19.84 -2.71 3.56
N PHE A 215 -18.68 -2.02 3.56
CA PHE A 215 -18.13 -1.38 4.74
C PHE A 215 -19.11 -0.40 5.40
N LYS A 216 -19.85 0.39 4.61
CA LYS A 216 -20.85 1.35 5.14
C LYS A 216 -21.94 0.70 5.98
N ASN A 217 -22.21 -0.59 5.75
CA ASN A 217 -23.26 -1.33 6.45
C ASN A 217 -22.72 -2.13 7.65
N ILE A 218 -21.40 -2.06 7.92
CA ILE A 218 -20.79 -2.75 9.07
C ILE A 218 -20.98 -1.87 10.30
N HIS A 219 -21.58 -2.43 11.33
CA HIS A 219 -21.58 -1.82 12.66
C HIS A 219 -20.22 -2.11 13.32
N ARG A 220 -19.50 -1.07 13.70
CA ARG A 220 -18.14 -1.18 14.21
C ARG A 220 -18.12 -0.90 15.71
N ASN A 221 -17.91 -1.96 16.49
CA ASN A 221 -17.72 -1.88 17.94
C ASN A 221 -16.20 -1.96 18.26
N PHE A 222 -15.68 -0.97 18.96
CA PHE A 222 -14.28 -0.88 19.37
C PHE A 222 -14.06 -1.42 20.79
N GLY A 223 -14.69 -2.55 21.12
CA GLY A 223 -14.60 -3.18 22.43
C GLY A 223 -15.57 -2.61 23.48
N GLY A 224 -16.42 -1.65 23.12
CA GLY A 224 -17.48 -1.13 23.97
C GLY A 224 -18.82 -1.87 23.74
N LEU A 225 -19.64 -1.99 24.79
CA LEU A 225 -21.06 -2.32 24.67
C LEU A 225 -21.79 -1.04 24.28
N ASN A 226 -22.42 -1.00 23.11
CA ASN A 226 -23.40 0.04 22.71
C ASN A 226 -24.79 -0.43 23.01
#